data_42f970dc4eb427b93e83a19b2d6ee5c5
#
_entry.id   42f970dc4eb427b93e83a19b2d6ee5c5
#
_cell.length_a   1.000
_cell.length_b   1.000
_cell.length_c   1.000
_cell.angle_alpha   90.00
_cell.angle_beta   90.00
_cell.angle_gamma   90.00
#
_symmetry.space_group_name_H-M   'P 1'
#
loop_
_entity.id
_entity.type
_entity.pdbx_description
1 polymer ?
#
loop_
_entity_poly.entity_id
_entity_poly.type
_entity_poly.pdbx_seq_one_letter_code
_entity_poly.pdbx_strand_id
1 'polypeptide(L)'
;ELWNILGFDGLRKVFRHTRHSIDVEALIRVMVFNRLCDPDSKLGVLRWLETVALPGTSLESIDHQHLLRAMDALVDHKAEVDDVMAALLRPLVDQDLAMVFYDMTTIRAGGLSEQDGDLRRYGMAKVGVVERQVVLGVVQTAEGLPLYHEVFEGNTAEVTTIKGVIEKIVARFPIKRVIAVADRGCCLQRTWLI
;
A
#
# COMPACT_ATOMS: atom_id res chain seq x y z
N GLU A 1 0.16 6.71 -21.24
CA GLU A 1 -0.91 7.72 -21.25
C GLU A 1 -1.73 7.69 -19.96
N LEU A 2 -2.40 6.56 -19.61
CA LEU A 2 -3.18 6.41 -18.36
C LEU A 2 -2.36 6.76 -17.10
N TRP A 3 -1.12 6.32 -17.00
CA TRP A 3 -0.23 6.58 -15.89
C TRP A 3 -0.02 8.08 -15.62
N ASN A 4 0.18 8.84 -16.69
CA ASN A 4 0.38 10.29 -16.61
C ASN A 4 -0.94 11.04 -16.36
N ILE A 5 -2.05 10.56 -16.93
CA ILE A 5 -3.39 11.13 -16.69
C ILE A 5 -3.75 11.03 -15.21
N LEU A 6 -3.39 9.91 -14.56
CA LEU A 6 -3.60 9.70 -13.13
C LEU A 6 -2.57 10.42 -12.24
N GLY A 7 -1.56 11.08 -12.82
CA GLY A 7 -0.54 11.83 -12.10
C GLY A 7 0.53 10.97 -11.42
N PHE A 8 0.60 9.67 -11.70
CA PHE A 8 1.59 8.75 -11.11
C PHE A 8 3.03 9.00 -11.58
N ASP A 9 3.22 9.80 -12.63
CA ASP A 9 4.54 10.31 -13.02
C ASP A 9 5.18 11.18 -11.93
N GLY A 10 4.39 11.69 -10.98
CA GLY A 10 4.88 12.33 -9.75
C GLY A 10 5.82 11.47 -8.92
N LEU A 11 5.66 10.14 -8.96
CA LEU A 11 6.55 9.16 -8.30
C LEU A 11 7.98 9.22 -8.83
N ARG A 12 8.18 9.64 -10.08
CA ARG A 12 9.52 9.81 -10.67
C ARG A 12 10.39 10.79 -9.86
N LYS A 13 9.78 11.80 -9.23
CA LYS A 13 10.50 12.76 -8.38
C LYS A 13 11.00 12.12 -7.09
N VAL A 14 10.20 11.23 -6.50
CA VAL A 14 10.54 10.50 -5.28
C VAL A 14 11.78 9.63 -5.52
N PHE A 15 11.82 8.91 -6.64
CA PHE A 15 12.89 7.95 -6.92
C PHE A 15 14.10 8.53 -7.67
N ARG A 16 14.11 9.84 -7.94
CA ARG A 16 15.18 10.51 -8.72
C ARG A 16 16.57 10.39 -8.10
N HIS A 17 16.64 10.25 -6.80
CA HIS A 17 17.88 10.20 -6.03
C HIS A 17 18.19 8.81 -5.46
N THR A 18 17.50 7.78 -5.93
CA THR A 18 17.84 6.41 -5.56
C THR A 18 19.21 6.06 -6.13
N ARG A 19 20.01 5.31 -5.36
CA ARG A 19 21.36 4.85 -5.78
C ARG A 19 21.32 3.81 -6.90
N HIS A 20 20.15 3.52 -7.43
CA HIS A 20 19.94 2.49 -8.45
C HIS A 20 20.15 3.08 -9.83
N SER A 21 20.90 2.39 -10.68
CA SER A 21 21.05 2.68 -12.11
C SER A 21 19.81 2.36 -12.95
N ILE A 22 18.74 1.88 -12.29
CA ILE A 22 17.48 1.43 -12.88
C ILE A 22 16.39 2.49 -12.70
N ASP A 23 15.48 2.61 -13.65
CA ASP A 23 14.29 3.46 -13.54
C ASP A 23 13.25 2.78 -12.62
N VAL A 24 13.32 3.11 -11.32
CA VAL A 24 12.43 2.55 -10.30
C VAL A 24 10.95 2.84 -10.60
N GLU A 25 10.63 4.05 -11.07
CA GLU A 25 9.25 4.40 -11.45
C GLU A 25 8.73 3.52 -12.58
N ALA A 26 9.54 3.28 -13.61
CA ALA A 26 9.15 2.41 -14.71
C ALA A 26 8.90 0.96 -14.25
N LEU A 27 9.71 0.44 -13.32
CA LEU A 27 9.53 -0.89 -12.75
C LEU A 27 8.26 -0.99 -11.88
N ILE A 28 7.97 0.04 -11.09
CA ILE A 28 6.71 0.12 -10.33
C ILE A 28 5.52 0.13 -11.29
N ARG A 29 5.58 0.93 -12.35
CA ARG A 29 4.54 1.00 -13.38
C ARG A 29 4.30 -0.35 -14.04
N VAL A 30 5.36 -1.08 -14.37
CA VAL A 30 5.29 -2.46 -14.89
C VAL A 30 4.53 -3.37 -13.91
N MET A 31 4.91 -3.36 -12.64
CA MET A 31 4.29 -4.20 -11.62
C MET A 31 2.81 -3.85 -11.39
N VAL A 32 2.47 -2.57 -11.43
CA VAL A 32 1.08 -2.09 -11.29
C VAL A 32 0.24 -2.55 -12.49
N PHE A 33 0.72 -2.35 -13.72
CA PHE A 33 -0.03 -2.79 -14.91
C PHE A 33 -0.17 -4.31 -14.98
N ASN A 34 0.87 -5.08 -14.63
CA ASN A 34 0.72 -6.52 -14.51
C ASN A 34 -0.35 -6.88 -13.49
N ARG A 35 -0.39 -6.24 -12.32
CA ARG A 35 -1.39 -6.51 -11.29
C ARG A 35 -2.81 -6.21 -11.76
N LEU A 36 -3.01 -5.23 -12.63
CA LEU A 36 -4.31 -4.84 -13.19
C LEU A 36 -4.75 -5.72 -14.36
N CYS A 37 -3.81 -6.18 -15.20
CA CYS A 37 -4.12 -6.87 -16.45
C CYS A 37 -4.05 -8.39 -16.30
N ASP A 38 -2.98 -8.91 -15.67
CA ASP A 38 -2.70 -10.35 -15.57
C ASP A 38 -1.86 -10.61 -14.31
N PRO A 39 -2.50 -10.63 -13.11
CA PRO A 39 -1.81 -10.73 -11.83
C PRO A 39 -0.95 -11.98 -11.72
N ASP A 40 0.36 -11.82 -11.58
CA ASP A 40 1.30 -12.94 -11.42
C ASP A 40 2.39 -12.62 -10.38
N SER A 41 3.22 -13.61 -10.09
CA SER A 41 4.44 -13.48 -9.29
C SER A 41 5.47 -12.56 -9.98
N LYS A 42 6.50 -12.12 -9.27
CA LYS A 42 7.56 -11.30 -9.87
C LYS A 42 8.29 -11.99 -11.02
N LEU A 43 8.41 -13.31 -10.97
CA LEU A 43 8.93 -14.10 -12.10
C LEU A 43 7.92 -14.16 -13.26
N GLY A 44 6.63 -14.25 -12.96
CA GLY A 44 5.57 -14.19 -13.94
C GLY A 44 5.50 -12.84 -14.65
N VAL A 45 5.77 -11.73 -13.95
CA VAL A 45 5.86 -10.40 -14.56
C VAL A 45 6.86 -10.39 -15.72
N LEU A 46 8.00 -11.04 -15.59
CA LEU A 46 9.01 -11.09 -16.67
C LEU A 46 8.47 -11.78 -17.91
N ARG A 47 7.78 -12.91 -17.76
CA ARG A 47 7.13 -13.61 -18.87
C ARG A 47 6.02 -12.78 -19.50
N TRP A 48 5.20 -12.12 -18.67
CA TRP A 48 4.14 -11.24 -19.14
C TRP A 48 4.69 -10.08 -19.98
N LEU A 49 5.85 -9.52 -19.61
CA LEU A 49 6.51 -8.45 -20.37
C LEU A 49 6.88 -8.84 -21.80
N GLU A 50 7.11 -10.13 -22.05
CA GLU A 50 7.39 -10.65 -23.42
C GLU A 50 6.15 -10.59 -24.33
N THR A 51 4.95 -10.48 -23.73
CA THR A 51 3.67 -10.50 -24.44
C THR A 51 3.03 -9.13 -24.63
N VAL A 52 3.59 -8.09 -24.00
CA VAL A 52 2.99 -6.73 -23.98
C VAL A 52 3.99 -5.67 -24.42
N ALA A 53 3.49 -4.57 -24.99
CA ALA A 53 4.26 -3.39 -25.28
C ALA A 53 3.96 -2.29 -24.27
N LEU A 54 4.95 -1.88 -23.49
CA LEU A 54 4.83 -0.76 -22.54
C LEU A 54 5.67 0.44 -23.05
N PRO A 55 5.03 1.45 -23.64
CA PRO A 55 5.73 2.62 -24.15
C PRO A 55 6.56 3.34 -23.07
N GLY A 56 7.79 3.72 -23.43
CA GLY A 56 8.71 4.42 -22.53
C GLY A 56 9.38 3.54 -21.48
N THR A 57 9.33 2.22 -21.66
CA THR A 57 10.06 1.26 -20.82
C THR A 57 10.98 0.42 -21.70
N SER A 58 12.28 0.42 -21.41
CA SER A 58 13.22 -0.50 -22.05
C SER A 58 13.10 -1.86 -21.37
N LEU A 59 12.43 -2.80 -22.02
CA LEU A 59 12.13 -4.13 -21.46
C LEU A 59 13.34 -5.08 -21.52
N GLU A 60 14.31 -4.81 -22.40
CA GLU A 60 15.41 -5.72 -22.72
C GLU A 60 16.42 -5.95 -21.58
N SER A 61 16.34 -5.15 -20.51
CA SER A 61 17.27 -5.21 -19.38
C SER A 61 16.61 -5.47 -18.02
N ILE A 62 15.31 -5.79 -17.99
CA ILE A 62 14.61 -6.03 -16.73
C ILE A 62 14.82 -7.48 -16.28
N ASP A 63 15.35 -7.65 -15.07
CA ASP A 63 15.47 -8.93 -14.41
C ASP A 63 14.67 -8.99 -13.09
N HIS A 64 14.62 -10.16 -12.47
CA HIS A 64 13.92 -10.38 -11.22
C HIS A 64 14.45 -9.49 -10.08
N GLN A 65 15.76 -9.28 -10.02
CA GLN A 65 16.40 -8.47 -8.99
C GLN A 65 16.00 -6.98 -9.11
N HIS A 66 15.81 -6.49 -10.33
CA HIS A 66 15.34 -5.12 -10.55
C HIS A 66 13.95 -4.90 -9.96
N LEU A 67 13.03 -5.86 -10.14
CA LEU A 67 11.68 -5.78 -9.57
C LEU A 67 11.72 -5.81 -8.03
N LEU A 68 12.57 -6.65 -7.43
CA LEU A 68 12.73 -6.70 -5.98
C LEU A 68 13.29 -5.38 -5.43
N ARG A 69 14.34 -4.84 -6.05
CA ARG A 69 14.92 -3.55 -5.65
C ARG A 69 13.94 -2.38 -5.80
N ALA A 70 13.05 -2.42 -6.78
CA ALA A 70 12.00 -1.42 -6.90
C ALA A 70 10.98 -1.52 -5.76
N MET A 71 10.71 -2.73 -5.26
CA MET A 71 9.89 -2.92 -4.05
C MET A 71 10.60 -2.42 -2.79
N ASP A 72 11.90 -2.68 -2.64
CA ASP A 72 12.68 -2.14 -1.53
C ASP A 72 12.65 -0.60 -1.55
N ALA A 73 12.83 0.01 -2.72
CA ALA A 73 12.74 1.46 -2.87
C ALA A 73 11.36 2.03 -2.48
N LEU A 74 10.25 1.31 -2.73
CA LEU A 74 8.92 1.69 -2.25
C LEU A 74 8.83 1.70 -0.73
N VAL A 75 9.48 0.75 -0.07
CA VAL A 75 9.51 0.68 1.41
C VAL A 75 10.38 1.79 1.97
N ASP A 76 11.58 1.99 1.40
CA ASP A 76 12.53 3.01 1.84
C ASP A 76 11.98 4.43 1.72
N HIS A 77 11.14 4.69 0.70
CA HIS A 77 10.52 5.99 0.43
C HIS A 77 9.01 6.01 0.71
N LYS A 78 8.55 5.15 1.63
CA LYS A 78 7.11 5.00 1.90
C LYS A 78 6.42 6.32 2.23
N ALA A 79 7.04 7.17 3.04
CA ALA A 79 6.44 8.44 3.46
C ALA A 79 6.21 9.39 2.27
N GLU A 80 7.21 9.54 1.40
CA GLU A 80 7.14 10.39 0.20
C GLU A 80 6.13 9.83 -0.82
N VAL A 81 6.08 8.50 -0.96
CA VAL A 81 5.07 7.84 -1.81
C VAL A 81 3.67 8.08 -1.26
N ASP A 82 3.46 7.91 0.03
CA ASP A 82 2.18 8.19 0.69
C ASP A 82 1.74 9.65 0.49
N ASP A 83 2.67 10.60 0.54
CA ASP A 83 2.38 12.03 0.32
C ASP A 83 1.97 12.32 -1.13
N VAL A 84 2.65 11.70 -2.11
CA VAL A 84 2.25 11.78 -3.52
C VAL A 84 0.86 11.19 -3.71
N MET A 85 0.59 10.00 -3.16
CA MET A 85 -0.72 9.35 -3.26
C MET A 85 -1.82 10.18 -2.60
N ALA A 86 -1.56 10.74 -1.41
CA ALA A 86 -2.51 11.63 -0.75
C ALA A 86 -2.81 12.89 -1.58
N ALA A 87 -1.80 13.48 -2.22
CA ALA A 87 -1.99 14.64 -3.10
C ALA A 87 -2.86 14.31 -4.32
N LEU A 88 -2.73 13.10 -4.89
CA LEU A 88 -3.55 12.64 -6.01
C LEU A 88 -4.99 12.32 -5.58
N LEU A 89 -5.18 11.82 -4.36
CA LEU A 89 -6.50 11.47 -3.84
C LEU A 89 -7.29 12.67 -3.33
N ARG A 90 -6.62 13.74 -2.85
CA ARG A 90 -7.28 14.93 -2.29
C ARG A 90 -8.40 15.51 -3.17
N PRO A 91 -8.26 15.65 -4.50
CA PRO A 91 -9.34 16.15 -5.34
C PRO A 91 -10.57 15.24 -5.43
N LEU A 92 -10.39 13.96 -5.10
CA LEU A 92 -11.45 12.94 -5.13
C LEU A 92 -12.14 12.79 -3.76
N VAL A 93 -11.53 13.36 -2.71
CA VAL A 93 -12.05 13.32 -1.34
C VAL A 93 -12.80 14.62 -1.08
N ASP A 94 -14.08 14.50 -0.75
CA ASP A 94 -14.89 15.65 -0.37
C ASP A 94 -14.29 16.35 0.85
N GLN A 95 -14.26 17.68 0.85
CA GLN A 95 -13.76 18.48 1.97
C GLN A 95 -14.60 18.30 3.25
N ASP A 96 -15.81 17.80 3.11
CA ASP A 96 -16.72 17.45 4.21
C ASP A 96 -16.66 15.95 4.57
N LEU A 97 -15.61 15.23 4.15
CA LEU A 97 -15.42 13.84 4.54
C LEU A 97 -15.45 13.73 6.08
N ALA A 98 -16.56 13.23 6.59
CA ALA A 98 -16.78 13.09 8.03
C ALA A 98 -16.66 11.63 8.50
N MET A 99 -16.73 10.68 7.57
CA MET A 99 -16.76 9.26 7.90
C MET A 99 -15.70 8.49 7.10
N VAL A 100 -14.94 7.70 7.80
CA VAL A 100 -14.00 6.73 7.20
C VAL A 100 -14.24 5.36 7.81
N PHE A 101 -14.03 4.34 6.99
CA PHE A 101 -14.08 2.94 7.42
C PHE A 101 -12.66 2.44 7.60
N TYR A 102 -12.39 1.83 8.74
CA TYR A 102 -11.13 1.15 9.02
C TYR A 102 -11.38 -0.34 9.14
N ASP A 103 -10.72 -1.11 8.33
CA ASP A 103 -10.76 -2.57 8.37
C ASP A 103 -9.35 -3.15 8.40
N MET A 104 -9.19 -4.24 9.13
CA MET A 104 -7.96 -5.00 9.20
C MET A 104 -8.17 -6.40 8.63
N THR A 105 -7.25 -6.80 7.76
CA THR A 105 -7.22 -8.15 7.22
C THR A 105 -5.87 -8.81 7.46
N THR A 106 -5.89 -10.12 7.61
CA THR A 106 -4.66 -10.92 7.74
C THR A 106 -4.23 -11.43 6.37
N ILE A 107 -2.94 -11.27 6.06
CA ILE A 107 -2.33 -11.80 4.86
C ILE A 107 -1.37 -12.89 5.28
N ARG A 108 -1.66 -14.13 4.87
CA ARG A 108 -0.79 -15.28 5.11
C ARG A 108 0.57 -15.04 4.42
N ALA A 109 1.63 -15.26 5.16
CA ALA A 109 2.99 -15.06 4.69
C ALA A 109 3.78 -16.37 4.81
N GLY A 110 4.00 -17.03 3.69
CA GLY A 110 4.82 -18.24 3.62
C GLY A 110 6.31 -17.96 3.83
N GLY A 111 7.09 -19.03 3.99
CA GLY A 111 8.54 -18.99 4.15
C GLY A 111 8.99 -19.21 5.59
N LEU A 112 10.13 -19.89 5.73
CA LEU A 112 10.69 -20.28 7.03
C LEU A 112 11.78 -19.30 7.53
N SER A 113 12.29 -18.42 6.69
CA SER A 113 13.33 -17.47 7.07
C SER A 113 12.79 -16.42 8.03
N GLU A 114 13.45 -16.25 9.15
CA GLU A 114 13.25 -15.14 10.09
C GLU A 114 14.43 -14.19 9.95
N GLN A 115 14.11 -12.89 9.85
CA GLN A 115 15.10 -11.82 9.81
C GLN A 115 14.77 -10.79 10.91
N ASP A 116 15.76 -10.07 11.36
CA ASP A 116 15.53 -8.96 12.27
C ASP A 116 14.59 -7.93 11.59
N GLY A 117 13.58 -7.49 12.33
CA GLY A 117 12.56 -6.59 11.80
C GLY A 117 11.47 -7.25 10.94
N ASP A 118 11.43 -8.58 10.85
CA ASP A 118 10.38 -9.31 10.11
C ASP A 118 9.01 -9.05 10.75
N LEU A 119 8.08 -8.51 9.96
CA LEU A 119 6.71 -8.25 10.40
C LEU A 119 5.83 -9.50 10.44
N ARG A 120 6.30 -10.60 9.84
CA ARG A 120 5.57 -11.86 9.84
C ARG A 120 5.62 -12.48 11.24
N ARG A 121 4.47 -12.62 11.87
CA ARG A 121 4.32 -13.24 13.19
C ARG A 121 3.23 -14.31 13.15
N TYR A 122 3.31 -15.27 14.06
CA TYR A 122 2.21 -16.18 14.28
C TYR A 122 1.06 -15.47 14.97
N GLY A 123 -0.11 -15.52 14.35
CA GLY A 123 -1.34 -14.92 14.86
C GLY A 123 -2.55 -15.74 14.47
N MET A 124 -3.68 -15.46 15.13
CA MET A 124 -4.96 -16.10 14.82
C MET A 124 -5.48 -15.51 13.52
N ALA A 125 -5.48 -16.27 12.44
CA ALA A 125 -6.13 -15.87 11.20
C ALA A 125 -7.66 -15.80 11.37
N LYS A 126 -8.35 -14.98 10.54
CA LYS A 126 -9.83 -14.88 10.55
C LYS A 126 -10.54 -16.24 10.38
N VAL A 127 -9.85 -17.22 9.82
CA VAL A 127 -10.36 -18.60 9.67
C VAL A 127 -10.14 -19.49 10.90
N GLY A 128 -9.63 -18.95 12.02
CA GLY A 128 -9.45 -19.68 13.28
C GLY A 128 -8.21 -20.58 13.36
N VAL A 129 -7.27 -20.43 12.44
CA VAL A 129 -6.01 -21.18 12.42
C VAL A 129 -4.86 -20.26 12.80
N VAL A 130 -3.90 -20.75 13.59
CA VAL A 130 -2.67 -20.02 13.90
C VAL A 130 -1.69 -20.20 12.75
N GLU A 131 -1.39 -19.10 12.06
CA GLU A 131 -0.50 -19.10 10.91
C GLU A 131 0.46 -17.91 10.95
N ARG A 132 1.56 -18.02 10.22
CA ARG A 132 2.48 -16.91 10.02
C ARG A 132 1.86 -15.93 9.04
N GLN A 133 1.68 -14.70 9.47
CA GLN A 133 0.92 -13.68 8.76
C GLN A 133 1.48 -12.29 9.00
N VAL A 134 1.05 -11.33 8.19
CA VAL A 134 1.10 -9.90 8.45
C VAL A 134 -0.33 -9.37 8.53
N VAL A 135 -0.52 -8.26 9.19
CA VAL A 135 -1.82 -7.60 9.27
C VAL A 135 -1.79 -6.35 8.40
N LEU A 136 -2.77 -6.20 7.52
CA LEU A 136 -2.98 -5.03 6.68
C LEU A 136 -4.18 -4.24 7.19
N GLY A 137 -3.95 -3.01 7.64
CA GLY A 137 -5.00 -2.04 7.95
C GLY A 137 -5.26 -1.15 6.74
N VAL A 138 -6.52 -0.97 6.37
CA VAL A 138 -6.94 -0.12 5.25
C VAL A 138 -7.98 0.89 5.75
N VAL A 139 -7.82 2.14 5.38
CA VAL A 139 -8.82 3.19 5.58
C VAL A 139 -9.40 3.59 4.25
N GLN A 140 -10.71 3.65 4.18
CA GLN A 140 -11.45 3.98 2.97
C GLN A 140 -12.63 4.91 3.25
N THR A 141 -13.09 5.59 2.21
CA THR A 141 -14.34 6.37 2.26
C THR A 141 -15.56 5.46 2.30
N ALA A 142 -16.75 6.03 2.49
CA ALA A 142 -18.01 5.30 2.42
C ALA A 142 -18.25 4.64 1.05
N GLU A 143 -17.73 5.24 -0.02
CA GLU A 143 -17.81 4.74 -1.40
C GLU A 143 -16.76 3.68 -1.71
N GLY A 144 -15.87 3.36 -0.74
CA GLY A 144 -14.83 2.34 -0.91
C GLY A 144 -13.53 2.87 -1.53
N LEU A 145 -13.34 4.19 -1.64
CA LEU A 145 -12.06 4.75 -2.10
C LEU A 145 -11.00 4.59 -1.00
N PRO A 146 -9.92 3.84 -1.22
CA PRO A 146 -8.85 3.67 -0.23
C PRO A 146 -8.07 4.98 -0.08
N LEU A 147 -7.95 5.46 1.14
CA LEU A 147 -7.23 6.69 1.50
C LEU A 147 -5.83 6.42 2.02
N TYR A 148 -5.69 5.35 2.78
CA TYR A 148 -4.45 5.01 3.46
C TYR A 148 -4.39 3.52 3.80
N HIS A 149 -3.18 2.99 3.87
CA HIS A 149 -2.94 1.63 4.34
C HIS A 149 -1.69 1.58 5.22
N GLU A 150 -1.67 0.61 6.11
CA GLU A 150 -0.50 0.32 6.93
C GLU A 150 -0.38 -1.19 7.15
N VAL A 151 0.87 -1.67 7.19
CA VAL A 151 1.18 -3.08 7.48
C VAL A 151 1.72 -3.17 8.89
N PHE A 152 1.18 -4.11 9.67
CA PHE A 152 1.54 -4.36 11.05
C PHE A 152 2.08 -5.78 11.22
N GLU A 153 2.74 -6.02 12.34
CA GLU A 153 3.13 -7.38 12.74
C GLU A 153 1.91 -8.30 12.83
N GLY A 154 2.08 -9.55 12.43
CA GLY A 154 0.99 -10.52 12.30
C GLY A 154 0.21 -10.85 13.58
N ASN A 155 0.73 -10.49 14.74
CA ASN A 155 0.08 -10.63 16.06
C ASN A 155 -0.46 -9.31 16.63
N THR A 156 -0.48 -8.25 15.83
CA THR A 156 -0.94 -6.92 16.27
C THR A 156 -2.45 -6.93 16.54
N ALA A 157 -2.85 -6.41 17.70
CA ALA A 157 -4.24 -6.26 18.06
C ALA A 157 -4.83 -4.99 17.39
N GLU A 158 -6.00 -5.13 16.80
CA GLU A 158 -6.69 -4.09 16.03
C GLU A 158 -6.89 -2.78 16.82
N VAL A 159 -7.29 -2.89 18.08
CA VAL A 159 -7.57 -1.74 18.98
C VAL A 159 -6.36 -0.83 19.16
N THR A 160 -5.14 -1.36 19.06
CA THR A 160 -3.92 -0.59 19.30
C THR A 160 -3.49 0.25 18.10
N THR A 161 -3.99 -0.06 16.91
CA THR A 161 -3.54 0.56 15.64
C THR A 161 -4.37 1.77 15.22
N ILE A 162 -5.66 1.77 15.53
CA ILE A 162 -6.64 2.73 14.99
C ILE A 162 -6.26 4.19 15.27
N LYS A 163 -5.78 4.50 16.46
CA LYS A 163 -5.41 5.89 16.83
C LYS A 163 -4.29 6.42 15.92
N GLY A 164 -3.18 5.67 15.79
CA GLY A 164 -2.04 6.09 14.99
C GLY A 164 -2.37 6.20 13.50
N VAL A 165 -3.25 5.33 12.99
CA VAL A 165 -3.71 5.38 11.60
C VAL A 165 -4.57 6.62 11.36
N ILE A 166 -5.50 6.93 12.25
CA ILE A 166 -6.35 8.13 12.15
C ILE A 166 -5.52 9.41 12.20
N GLU A 167 -4.54 9.52 13.10
CA GLU A 167 -3.64 10.67 13.17
C GLU A 167 -2.89 10.90 11.85
N LYS A 168 -2.42 9.84 11.21
CA LYS A 168 -1.74 9.92 9.90
C LYS A 168 -2.66 10.38 8.76
N ILE A 169 -3.94 9.98 8.79
CA ILE A 169 -4.92 10.40 7.78
C ILE A 169 -5.28 11.87 7.94
N VAL A 170 -5.57 12.30 9.17
CA VAL A 170 -5.91 13.69 9.46
C VAL A 170 -4.76 14.63 9.08
N ALA A 171 -3.51 14.21 9.26
CA ALA A 171 -2.36 14.97 8.85
C ALA A 171 -2.25 15.14 7.31
N ARG A 172 -2.79 14.20 6.52
CA ARG A 172 -2.67 14.18 5.06
C ARG A 172 -3.88 14.74 4.32
N PHE A 173 -5.06 14.61 4.88
CA PHE A 173 -6.31 15.05 4.25
C PHE A 173 -6.95 16.20 5.03
N PRO A 174 -7.59 17.17 4.36
CA PRO A 174 -8.26 18.31 5.01
C PRO A 174 -9.60 17.89 5.65
N ILE A 175 -9.52 16.99 6.62
CA ILE A 175 -10.69 16.42 7.31
C ILE A 175 -10.93 17.20 8.59
N LYS A 176 -12.11 17.80 8.75
CA LYS A 176 -12.49 18.55 9.94
C LYS A 176 -13.01 17.67 11.07
N ARG A 177 -13.55 16.50 10.73
CA ARG A 177 -14.15 15.56 11.67
C ARG A 177 -14.00 14.14 11.13
N VAL A 178 -13.57 13.20 11.96
CA VAL A 178 -13.47 11.79 11.60
C VAL A 178 -14.39 10.96 12.47
N ILE A 179 -15.22 10.16 11.83
CA ILE A 179 -15.96 9.08 12.48
C ILE A 179 -15.33 7.79 11.92
N ALA A 180 -14.53 7.11 12.73
CA ALA A 180 -13.99 5.82 12.35
C ALA A 180 -15.01 4.73 12.65
N VAL A 181 -15.34 3.94 11.64
CA VAL A 181 -16.17 2.75 11.76
C VAL A 181 -15.27 1.55 11.59
N ALA A 182 -15.24 0.69 12.60
CA ALA A 182 -14.45 -0.53 12.61
C ALA A 182 -15.33 -1.73 12.99
N ASP A 183 -14.93 -2.94 12.57
CA ASP A 183 -15.68 -4.16 12.88
C ASP A 183 -15.62 -4.51 14.38
N ARG A 184 -16.47 -5.43 14.80
CA ARG A 184 -16.71 -5.81 16.21
C ARG A 184 -15.48 -6.24 17.01
N GLY A 185 -14.37 -6.58 16.36
CA GLY A 185 -13.07 -6.81 17.00
C GLY A 185 -12.46 -5.54 17.60
N CYS A 186 -12.85 -4.37 17.09
CA CYS A 186 -12.45 -3.03 17.52
C CYS A 186 -13.47 -2.34 18.42
N CYS A 187 -14.07 -3.03 19.36
CA CYS A 187 -15.13 -2.48 20.23
C CYS A 187 -14.72 -1.22 21.00
N LEU A 188 -14.69 -0.09 20.30
CA LEU A 188 -14.78 1.25 20.88
C LEU A 188 -15.39 2.19 19.84
N GLN A 189 -16.71 2.35 19.88
CA GLN A 189 -17.34 3.55 19.29
C GLN A 189 -16.76 4.79 20.00
N ARG A 190 -15.69 5.32 19.48
CA ARG A 190 -15.17 6.62 19.90
C ARG A 190 -15.27 7.58 18.71
N THR A 191 -16.13 8.56 18.86
CA THR A 191 -16.11 9.76 18.00
C THR A 191 -14.88 10.55 18.39
N TRP A 192 -13.92 10.66 17.48
CA TRP A 192 -12.78 11.55 17.66
C TRP A 192 -13.20 12.93 17.12
N LEU A 193 -13.40 13.89 18.01
CA LEU A 193 -13.47 15.31 17.66
C LEU A 193 -12.04 15.84 17.67
N ILE A 194 -11.59 16.32 16.53
CA ILE A 194 -10.29 17.00 16.33
C ILE A 194 -10.57 18.48 16.20
#